data_9bb072dc2405df1d63c914d8ac7fd5d0
#
_entry.id   9bb072dc2405df1d63c914d8ac7fd5d0
#
_cell.length_a   1.000
_cell.length_b   1.000
_cell.length_c   1.000
_cell.angle_alpha   90.00
_cell.angle_beta   90.00
_cell.angle_gamma   90.00
#
_symmetry.space_group_name_H-M   'P 1'
#
loop_
_entity.id
_entity.type
_entity.pdbx_description
1 polymer ?
#
loop_
_entity_poly.entity_id
_entity_poly.type
_entity_poly.pdbx_seq_one_letter_code
_entity_poly.pdbx_strand_id
1 'polypeptide(L)'
;MAYVGKYIDKASYRVYCVVGDGESAEGSVWEALAFSSYYKLDNLVIIFDVNRLGQSQPTQLQHDLDTYKRRTEAFGCHSIVVDGHDIQELLKAFSVARTVKDKPVALICKTFKGQGFPGIADQDNWHGKPLGAKAKEVLEHLNAQLTAKDTSGHHLAPLKPLDDCSELKLMGSIKLPSAPQYKLGDQVATRLAYGNALARIGQTCDRVIALDGDTKNSTFSIKLRDAKPNQFIECFIAEQNLVGVAIGCGARGRTIPFVSTFAAFFTRAFDQIRMGAVSQTNCNFAGSHVGVSIGEDGPSQMGLEDLAMFRSIIGSTVFYPSDAVSAERAVELAANTPGVCYIRTGRPNQPVIYSPEESFSVGKGKVVRTAGATADHLTVVGGGITITEALKAADILAAEKINIRVIDPFTIKPMDKDLLAKAVKETCNKVLTVEDHAPEGGIGDAVSAALSQCGVMHTVHRLGITEIPHSGKPEELIAKYGIDAKAIVRAVKTLLGK
;
A
#
# COMPACT_ATOMS: atom_id res chain seq x y z
N MET A 1 -7.29 -6.57 -11.92
CA MET A 1 -8.61 -6.60 -12.61
C MET A 1 -8.93 -7.98 -13.18
N ALA A 2 -8.08 -8.62 -13.97
CA ALA A 2 -8.35 -9.95 -14.56
C ALA A 2 -8.65 -11.03 -13.51
N TYR A 3 -7.87 -11.07 -12.41
CA TYR A 3 -8.13 -11.97 -11.30
C TYR A 3 -9.55 -11.79 -10.72
N VAL A 4 -9.94 -10.54 -10.46
CA VAL A 4 -11.29 -10.21 -9.95
C VAL A 4 -12.36 -10.72 -10.91
N GLY A 5 -12.21 -10.46 -12.22
CA GLY A 5 -13.15 -10.93 -13.23
C GLY A 5 -13.34 -12.44 -13.22
N LYS A 6 -12.23 -13.18 -13.16
CA LYS A 6 -12.28 -14.63 -13.23
C LYS A 6 -12.76 -15.30 -11.94
N TYR A 7 -12.23 -14.87 -10.78
CA TYR A 7 -12.39 -15.62 -9.52
C TYR A 7 -13.38 -15.02 -8.53
N ILE A 8 -13.59 -13.71 -8.57
CA ILE A 8 -14.50 -13.00 -7.65
C ILE A 8 -15.82 -12.67 -8.34
N ASP A 9 -15.74 -11.93 -9.47
CA ASP A 9 -16.95 -11.56 -10.23
C ASP A 9 -17.54 -12.75 -10.97
N LYS A 10 -16.70 -13.73 -11.37
CA LYS A 10 -17.05 -14.88 -12.22
C LYS A 10 -17.75 -14.45 -13.51
N ALA A 11 -17.29 -13.34 -14.05
CA ALA A 11 -17.85 -12.64 -15.18
C ALA A 11 -17.12 -12.98 -16.49
N SER A 12 -17.77 -12.74 -17.61
CA SER A 12 -17.23 -13.03 -18.95
C SER A 12 -16.27 -11.97 -19.49
N TYR A 13 -16.12 -10.82 -18.82
CA TYR A 13 -15.30 -9.75 -19.34
C TYR A 13 -13.81 -10.09 -19.42
N ARG A 14 -13.16 -9.49 -20.40
CA ARG A 14 -11.72 -9.59 -20.61
C ARG A 14 -11.02 -8.29 -20.26
N VAL A 15 -9.77 -8.39 -19.88
CA VAL A 15 -8.89 -7.26 -19.60
C VAL A 15 -7.82 -7.21 -20.67
N TYR A 16 -7.65 -6.05 -21.28
CA TYR A 16 -6.63 -5.77 -22.26
C TYR A 16 -5.66 -4.77 -21.67
N CYS A 17 -4.37 -5.11 -21.69
CA CYS A 17 -3.28 -4.29 -21.16
C CYS A 17 -2.28 -4.02 -22.27
N VAL A 18 -2.06 -2.75 -22.61
CA VAL A 18 -1.01 -2.36 -23.57
C VAL A 18 0.27 -2.05 -22.78
N VAL A 19 1.37 -2.62 -23.24
CA VAL A 19 2.71 -2.47 -22.65
C VAL A 19 3.66 -2.02 -23.76
N GLY A 20 4.34 -0.89 -23.56
CA GLY A 20 5.38 -0.44 -24.50
C GLY A 20 6.61 -1.36 -24.45
N ASP A 21 7.35 -1.44 -25.54
CA ASP A 21 8.58 -2.23 -25.61
C ASP A 21 9.66 -1.71 -24.64
N GLY A 22 9.79 -0.40 -24.47
CA GLY A 22 10.64 0.20 -23.45
C GLY A 22 10.15 -0.09 -22.04
N GLU A 23 8.84 -0.05 -21.80
CA GLU A 23 8.21 -0.41 -20.53
C GLU A 23 8.44 -1.89 -20.16
N SER A 24 8.60 -2.76 -21.13
CA SER A 24 8.92 -4.18 -20.89
C SER A 24 10.28 -4.41 -20.20
N ALA A 25 11.11 -3.38 -20.04
CA ALA A 25 12.32 -3.44 -19.20
C ALA A 25 12.00 -3.45 -17.70
N GLU A 26 10.80 -3.02 -17.30
CA GLU A 26 10.33 -3.04 -15.91
C GLU A 26 10.19 -4.48 -15.39
N GLY A 27 10.84 -4.78 -14.25
CA GLY A 27 10.74 -6.10 -13.60
C GLY A 27 9.32 -6.50 -13.25
N SER A 28 8.48 -5.53 -12.85
CA SER A 28 7.08 -5.74 -12.46
C SER A 28 6.21 -6.29 -13.61
N VAL A 29 6.55 -6.03 -14.88
CA VAL A 29 5.87 -6.63 -16.04
C VAL A 29 6.02 -8.15 -16.00
N TRP A 30 7.24 -8.65 -15.74
CA TRP A 30 7.54 -10.08 -15.69
C TRP A 30 6.98 -10.76 -14.44
N GLU A 31 6.97 -10.06 -13.30
CA GLU A 31 6.26 -10.51 -12.09
C GLU A 31 4.76 -10.70 -12.38
N ALA A 32 4.14 -9.75 -13.09
CA ALA A 32 2.73 -9.83 -13.46
C ALA A 32 2.44 -10.97 -14.44
N LEU A 33 3.34 -11.27 -15.39
CA LEU A 33 3.20 -12.42 -16.29
C LEU A 33 3.27 -13.75 -15.54
N ALA A 34 4.24 -13.89 -14.60
CA ALA A 34 4.34 -15.08 -13.75
C ALA A 34 3.06 -15.30 -12.92
N PHE A 35 2.57 -14.25 -12.28
CA PHE A 35 1.31 -14.26 -11.53
C PHE A 35 0.11 -14.65 -12.43
N SER A 36 0.01 -14.03 -13.59
CA SER A 36 -1.10 -14.24 -14.52
C SER A 36 -1.14 -15.67 -15.04
N SER A 37 0.03 -16.26 -15.30
CA SER A 37 0.17 -17.64 -15.72
C SER A 37 -0.19 -18.60 -14.57
N TYR A 38 0.34 -18.37 -13.37
CA TYR A 38 0.05 -19.19 -12.20
C TYR A 38 -1.46 -19.27 -11.92
N TYR A 39 -2.15 -18.14 -11.98
CA TYR A 39 -3.60 -18.07 -11.79
C TYR A 39 -4.39 -18.31 -13.08
N LYS A 40 -3.74 -18.76 -14.17
CA LYS A 40 -4.40 -19.15 -15.42
C LYS A 40 -5.38 -18.08 -15.92
N LEU A 41 -4.94 -16.80 -15.94
CA LEU A 41 -5.81 -15.67 -16.29
C LEU A 41 -6.07 -15.61 -17.81
N ASP A 42 -6.86 -16.53 -18.32
CA ASP A 42 -7.25 -16.62 -19.74
C ASP A 42 -8.19 -15.50 -20.20
N ASN A 43 -8.61 -14.66 -19.29
CA ASN A 43 -9.33 -13.42 -19.56
C ASN A 43 -8.41 -12.19 -19.62
N LEU A 44 -7.07 -12.37 -19.62
CA LEU A 44 -6.08 -11.30 -19.77
C LEU A 44 -5.40 -11.42 -21.13
N VAL A 45 -5.38 -10.30 -21.86
CA VAL A 45 -4.63 -10.12 -23.11
C VAL A 45 -3.63 -8.98 -22.90
N ILE A 46 -2.35 -9.29 -23.01
CA ILE A 46 -1.26 -8.32 -22.92
C ILE A 46 -0.79 -8.00 -24.33
N ILE A 47 -0.77 -6.74 -24.71
CA ILE A 47 -0.41 -6.25 -26.04
C ILE A 47 0.92 -5.51 -25.92
N PHE A 48 1.99 -6.09 -26.42
CA PHE A 48 3.29 -5.44 -26.51
C PHE A 48 3.35 -4.58 -27.77
N ASP A 49 3.41 -3.27 -27.60
CA ASP A 49 3.61 -2.30 -28.68
C ASP A 49 5.11 -2.18 -28.97
N VAL A 50 5.59 -3.03 -29.87
CA VAL A 50 7.02 -3.12 -30.21
C VAL A 50 7.32 -2.16 -31.37
N ASN A 51 7.51 -0.88 -31.02
CA ASN A 51 7.81 0.20 -31.96
C ASN A 51 9.29 0.57 -32.06
N ARG A 52 10.18 -0.10 -31.33
CA ARG A 52 11.62 0.04 -31.25
C ARG A 52 12.18 1.35 -30.68
N LEU A 53 11.35 2.37 -30.46
CA LEU A 53 11.79 3.70 -30.04
C LEU A 53 11.40 4.01 -28.60
N GLY A 54 12.43 4.18 -27.75
CA GLY A 54 12.27 4.75 -26.42
C GLY A 54 12.04 6.27 -26.46
N GLN A 55 12.22 6.92 -25.32
CA GLN A 55 12.10 8.37 -25.22
C GLN A 55 13.32 9.10 -25.83
N SER A 56 14.51 8.59 -25.60
CA SER A 56 15.79 9.25 -25.95
C SER A 56 16.67 8.43 -26.90
N GLN A 57 16.39 7.14 -27.04
CA GLN A 57 17.17 6.20 -27.88
C GLN A 57 16.34 4.98 -28.22
N PRO A 58 16.78 4.13 -29.17
CA PRO A 58 16.14 2.86 -29.45
C PRO A 58 16.02 1.97 -28.19
N THR A 59 14.96 1.18 -28.11
CA THR A 59 14.74 0.23 -27.02
C THR A 59 15.71 -0.95 -27.09
N GLN A 60 15.93 -1.64 -25.96
CA GLN A 60 16.95 -2.68 -25.83
C GLN A 60 16.84 -3.79 -26.88
N LEU A 61 15.66 -4.26 -27.19
CA LEU A 61 15.42 -5.35 -28.12
C LEU A 61 14.94 -4.88 -29.50
N GLN A 62 14.59 -3.61 -29.61
CA GLN A 62 14.03 -3.04 -30.85
C GLN A 62 12.95 -3.97 -31.45
N HIS A 63 13.04 -4.34 -32.74
CA HIS A 63 12.11 -5.25 -33.41
C HIS A 63 12.54 -6.73 -33.36
N ASP A 64 13.30 -7.17 -32.34
CA ASP A 64 13.56 -8.60 -32.13
C ASP A 64 12.31 -9.29 -31.53
N LEU A 65 11.30 -9.47 -32.37
CA LEU A 65 10.00 -10.03 -31.99
C LEU A 65 10.11 -11.47 -31.48
N ASP A 66 11.09 -12.24 -31.97
CA ASP A 66 11.31 -13.62 -31.54
C ASP A 66 11.76 -13.69 -30.08
N THR A 67 12.57 -12.75 -29.63
CA THR A 67 12.97 -12.68 -28.22
C THR A 67 11.79 -12.30 -27.34
N TYR A 68 10.95 -11.33 -27.73
CA TYR A 68 9.72 -11.03 -26.98
C TYR A 68 8.80 -12.25 -26.89
N LYS A 69 8.56 -12.93 -27.99
CA LYS A 69 7.75 -14.16 -28.06
C LYS A 69 8.29 -15.22 -27.12
N ARG A 70 9.56 -15.59 -27.22
CA ARG A 70 10.19 -16.60 -26.37
C ARG A 70 10.14 -16.25 -24.88
N ARG A 71 10.36 -14.98 -24.52
CA ARG A 71 10.25 -14.52 -23.13
C ARG A 71 8.83 -14.70 -22.59
N THR A 72 7.82 -14.23 -23.32
CA THR A 72 6.42 -14.34 -22.88
C THR A 72 5.93 -15.79 -22.83
N GLU A 73 6.39 -16.65 -23.74
CA GLU A 73 6.11 -18.09 -23.72
C GLU A 73 6.77 -18.77 -22.50
N ALA A 74 8.01 -18.39 -22.16
CA ALA A 74 8.71 -18.90 -20.96
C ALA A 74 8.00 -18.53 -19.66
N PHE A 75 7.31 -17.39 -19.63
CA PHE A 75 6.44 -16.99 -18.51
C PHE A 75 5.04 -17.61 -18.58
N GLY A 76 4.78 -18.53 -19.53
CA GLY A 76 3.56 -19.32 -19.61
C GLY A 76 2.41 -18.67 -20.41
N CYS A 77 2.67 -17.59 -21.14
CA CYS A 77 1.66 -16.99 -22.03
C CYS A 77 1.48 -17.80 -23.32
N HIS A 78 0.31 -17.69 -23.93
CA HIS A 78 0.11 -18.01 -25.36
C HIS A 78 0.48 -16.77 -26.17
N SER A 79 1.59 -16.84 -26.93
CA SER A 79 2.17 -15.67 -27.59
C SER A 79 1.92 -15.69 -29.10
N ILE A 80 1.46 -14.56 -29.63
CA ILE A 80 1.14 -14.38 -31.06
C ILE A 80 1.89 -13.15 -31.55
N VAL A 81 2.66 -13.30 -32.63
CA VAL A 81 3.33 -12.18 -33.30
C VAL A 81 2.42 -11.70 -34.44
N VAL A 82 2.24 -10.39 -34.54
CA VAL A 82 1.38 -9.75 -35.55
C VAL A 82 1.99 -8.45 -36.08
N ASP A 83 1.64 -8.07 -37.29
CA ASP A 83 1.78 -6.68 -37.72
C ASP A 83 0.75 -5.82 -37.00
N GLY A 84 1.22 -4.91 -36.14
CA GLY A 84 0.35 -4.04 -35.35
C GLY A 84 -0.37 -2.95 -36.14
N HIS A 85 -0.05 -2.80 -37.42
CA HIS A 85 -0.74 -1.91 -38.35
C HIS A 85 -1.70 -2.64 -39.33
N ASP A 86 -1.71 -3.99 -39.31
CA ASP A 86 -2.68 -4.78 -40.08
C ASP A 86 -3.91 -5.13 -39.25
N ILE A 87 -5.02 -4.44 -39.51
CA ILE A 87 -6.29 -4.65 -38.79
C ILE A 87 -6.79 -6.10 -38.94
N GLN A 88 -6.55 -6.76 -40.08
CA GLN A 88 -7.02 -8.14 -40.29
C GLN A 88 -6.21 -9.14 -39.47
N GLU A 89 -4.89 -8.94 -39.33
CA GLU A 89 -4.05 -9.75 -38.44
C GLU A 89 -4.44 -9.55 -36.97
N LEU A 90 -4.66 -8.31 -36.53
CA LEU A 90 -5.13 -7.99 -35.19
C LEU A 90 -6.48 -8.66 -34.90
N LEU A 91 -7.47 -8.58 -35.80
CA LEU A 91 -8.77 -9.23 -35.61
C LEU A 91 -8.64 -10.76 -35.51
N LYS A 92 -7.78 -11.39 -36.31
CA LYS A 92 -7.49 -12.83 -36.21
C LYS A 92 -6.85 -13.16 -34.83
N ALA A 93 -5.84 -12.37 -34.39
CA ALA A 93 -5.16 -12.58 -33.12
C ALA A 93 -6.11 -12.43 -31.91
N PHE A 94 -6.98 -11.42 -31.91
CA PHE A 94 -8.02 -11.27 -30.88
C PHE A 94 -9.04 -12.41 -30.93
N SER A 95 -9.38 -12.93 -32.11
CA SER A 95 -10.25 -14.10 -32.23
C SER A 95 -9.61 -15.35 -31.62
N VAL A 96 -8.32 -15.59 -31.85
CA VAL A 96 -7.57 -16.67 -31.23
C VAL A 96 -7.50 -16.46 -29.70
N ALA A 97 -7.19 -15.24 -29.24
CA ALA A 97 -7.11 -14.92 -27.82
C ALA A 97 -8.42 -15.26 -27.06
N ARG A 98 -9.57 -15.17 -27.71
CA ARG A 98 -10.87 -15.55 -27.12
C ARG A 98 -11.02 -17.06 -26.91
N THR A 99 -10.30 -17.88 -27.65
CA THR A 99 -10.38 -19.35 -27.59
C THR A 99 -9.37 -19.97 -26.64
N VAL A 100 -8.27 -19.27 -26.32
CA VAL A 100 -7.23 -19.74 -25.38
C VAL A 100 -7.83 -19.93 -24.01
N LYS A 101 -7.52 -21.07 -23.38
CA LYS A 101 -7.93 -21.41 -22.01
C LYS A 101 -6.72 -21.66 -21.11
N ASP A 102 -6.89 -21.36 -19.83
CA ASP A 102 -5.92 -21.61 -18.77
C ASP A 102 -4.55 -20.93 -18.96
N LYS A 103 -4.45 -19.93 -19.83
CA LYS A 103 -3.22 -19.14 -20.06
C LYS A 103 -3.56 -17.70 -20.41
N PRO A 104 -2.81 -16.69 -19.93
CA PRO A 104 -2.87 -15.34 -20.48
C PRO A 104 -2.36 -15.34 -21.93
N VAL A 105 -2.81 -14.37 -22.72
CA VAL A 105 -2.39 -14.20 -24.12
C VAL A 105 -1.50 -12.98 -24.24
N ALA A 106 -0.34 -13.11 -24.90
CA ALA A 106 0.55 -12.02 -25.26
C ALA A 106 0.51 -11.79 -26.78
N LEU A 107 0.10 -10.60 -27.21
CA LEU A 107 0.21 -10.15 -28.58
C LEU A 107 1.49 -9.33 -28.74
N ILE A 108 2.42 -9.79 -29.57
CA ILE A 108 3.68 -9.09 -29.86
C ILE A 108 3.47 -8.33 -31.16
N CYS A 109 3.09 -7.05 -31.05
CA CYS A 109 2.70 -6.24 -32.20
C CYS A 109 3.91 -5.46 -32.72
N LYS A 110 4.37 -5.78 -33.93
CA LYS A 110 5.35 -4.95 -34.61
C LYS A 110 4.69 -3.65 -35.07
N THR A 111 5.17 -2.54 -34.60
CA THR A 111 4.65 -1.21 -34.92
C THR A 111 5.77 -0.24 -35.27
N PHE A 112 5.41 0.90 -35.83
CA PHE A 112 6.31 2.02 -36.06
C PHE A 112 5.72 3.28 -35.41
N LYS A 113 6.46 3.93 -34.52
CA LYS A 113 6.03 5.18 -33.90
C LYS A 113 5.76 6.25 -34.95
N GLY A 114 4.56 6.83 -34.93
CA GLY A 114 4.16 7.85 -35.92
C GLY A 114 3.84 7.28 -37.32
N GLN A 115 3.48 6.00 -37.43
CA GLN A 115 3.06 5.38 -38.67
C GLN A 115 2.00 6.22 -39.41
N GLY A 116 2.20 6.41 -40.71
CA GLY A 116 1.34 7.26 -41.53
C GLY A 116 1.66 8.76 -41.45
N PHE A 117 2.69 9.18 -40.73
CA PHE A 117 3.08 10.58 -40.60
C PHE A 117 4.35 10.84 -41.40
N PRO A 118 4.26 11.55 -42.58
CA PRO A 118 5.40 11.81 -43.45
C PRO A 118 6.56 12.52 -42.67
N GLY A 119 7.79 12.00 -42.82
CA GLY A 119 8.98 12.53 -42.21
C GLY A 119 9.01 12.50 -40.66
N ILE A 120 8.10 11.70 -40.06
CA ILE A 120 8.01 11.48 -38.62
C ILE A 120 8.03 9.99 -38.30
N ALA A 121 7.36 9.17 -39.13
CA ALA A 121 7.28 7.74 -38.92
C ALA A 121 8.66 7.13 -38.73
N ASP A 122 8.80 6.33 -37.64
CA ASP A 122 10.04 5.63 -37.28
C ASP A 122 11.28 6.54 -37.03
N GLN A 123 11.06 7.81 -36.66
CA GLN A 123 12.12 8.77 -36.39
C GLN A 123 12.28 9.02 -34.90
N ASP A 124 13.53 9.15 -34.46
CA ASP A 124 13.88 9.55 -33.11
C ASP A 124 13.36 10.95 -32.75
N ASN A 125 13.32 11.26 -31.44
CA ASN A 125 12.99 12.59 -30.91
C ASN A 125 11.54 13.07 -31.14
N TRP A 126 10.59 12.17 -31.41
CA TRP A 126 9.16 12.49 -31.50
C TRP A 126 8.34 12.04 -30.30
N HIS A 127 9.00 11.51 -29.25
CA HIS A 127 8.28 11.12 -28.05
C HIS A 127 7.74 12.34 -27.30
N GLY A 128 6.42 12.38 -27.10
CA GLY A 128 5.75 13.47 -26.38
C GLY A 128 5.76 14.84 -27.08
N LYS A 129 6.15 14.92 -28.36
CA LYS A 129 6.17 16.18 -29.10
C LYS A 129 4.92 16.36 -29.95
N PRO A 130 4.27 17.54 -29.89
CA PRO A 130 3.18 17.86 -30.81
C PRO A 130 3.71 18.06 -32.24
N LEU A 131 2.87 17.80 -33.24
CA LEU A 131 3.22 17.92 -34.66
C LEU A 131 3.60 19.34 -35.07
N GLY A 132 3.05 20.36 -34.40
CA GLY A 132 3.32 21.77 -34.71
C GLY A 132 3.03 22.12 -36.17
N ALA A 133 3.99 22.73 -36.86
CA ALA A 133 3.86 23.12 -38.25
C ALA A 133 3.63 21.95 -39.22
N LYS A 134 4.03 20.71 -38.88
CA LYS A 134 3.81 19.52 -39.68
C LYS A 134 2.38 19.00 -39.62
N ALA A 135 1.54 19.50 -38.71
CA ALA A 135 0.17 18.98 -38.54
C ALA A 135 -0.65 19.05 -39.82
N LYS A 136 -0.52 20.13 -40.64
CA LYS A 136 -1.24 20.32 -41.87
C LYS A 136 -0.87 19.24 -42.91
N GLU A 137 0.41 19.01 -43.14
CA GLU A 137 0.94 18.01 -44.07
C GLU A 137 0.48 16.60 -43.67
N VAL A 138 0.56 16.26 -42.40
CA VAL A 138 0.13 14.96 -41.85
C VAL A 138 -1.38 14.76 -42.08
N LEU A 139 -2.20 15.78 -41.77
CA LEU A 139 -3.64 15.71 -41.97
C LEU A 139 -4.02 15.56 -43.45
N GLU A 140 -3.37 16.29 -44.35
CA GLU A 140 -3.58 16.18 -45.80
C GLU A 140 -3.23 14.76 -46.27
N HIS A 141 -2.09 14.22 -45.81
CA HIS A 141 -1.67 12.85 -46.15
C HIS A 141 -2.66 11.78 -45.65
N LEU A 142 -3.10 11.88 -44.40
CA LEU A 142 -4.06 10.93 -43.83
C LEU A 142 -5.44 11.02 -44.52
N ASN A 143 -5.91 12.24 -44.77
CA ASN A 143 -7.18 12.44 -45.46
C ASN A 143 -7.18 11.87 -46.90
N ALA A 144 -6.03 11.90 -47.60
CA ALA A 144 -5.89 11.31 -48.92
C ALA A 144 -6.01 9.78 -48.89
N GLN A 145 -5.80 9.14 -47.77
CA GLN A 145 -5.92 7.68 -47.58
C GLN A 145 -7.35 7.24 -47.24
N LEU A 146 -8.23 8.16 -46.88
CA LEU A 146 -9.63 7.84 -46.56
C LEU A 146 -10.37 7.42 -47.83
N THR A 147 -10.82 6.16 -47.86
CA THR A 147 -11.58 5.60 -49.01
C THR A 147 -13.08 5.86 -48.88
N ALA A 148 -13.59 5.96 -47.64
CA ALA A 148 -14.99 6.25 -47.38
C ALA A 148 -15.18 7.75 -47.15
N LYS A 149 -15.90 8.43 -48.04
CA LYS A 149 -16.19 9.87 -47.94
C LYS A 149 -17.44 10.17 -47.11
N ASP A 150 -18.32 9.20 -46.94
CA ASP A 150 -19.54 9.31 -46.15
C ASP A 150 -19.61 8.18 -45.12
N THR A 151 -19.53 8.53 -43.83
CA THR A 151 -19.68 7.61 -42.72
C THR A 151 -20.99 7.80 -41.96
N SER A 152 -21.91 8.61 -42.50
CA SER A 152 -23.18 8.98 -41.84
C SER A 152 -24.08 7.78 -41.52
N GLY A 153 -23.90 6.65 -42.26
CA GLY A 153 -24.61 5.39 -42.01
C GLY A 153 -23.94 4.44 -41.01
N HIS A 154 -22.73 4.74 -40.57
CA HIS A 154 -21.97 3.88 -39.65
C HIS A 154 -22.04 4.39 -38.23
N HIS A 155 -23.09 4.02 -37.50
CA HIS A 155 -23.18 4.27 -36.07
C HIS A 155 -22.45 3.18 -35.28
N LEU A 156 -21.18 3.41 -34.93
CA LEU A 156 -20.44 2.59 -34.00
C LEU A 156 -20.86 2.96 -32.54
N ALA A 157 -22.04 2.51 -32.13
CA ALA A 157 -22.42 2.61 -30.74
C ALA A 157 -21.62 1.57 -29.94
N PRO A 158 -20.92 1.95 -28.86
CA PRO A 158 -20.29 0.98 -27.98
C PRO A 158 -21.34 -0.01 -27.46
N LEU A 159 -21.05 -1.29 -27.51
CA LEU A 159 -21.90 -2.29 -26.88
C LEU A 159 -21.92 -2.03 -25.37
N LYS A 160 -23.12 -2.03 -24.77
CA LYS A 160 -23.26 -1.96 -23.31
C LYS A 160 -22.54 -3.17 -22.70
N PRO A 161 -21.70 -2.99 -21.66
CA PRO A 161 -21.10 -4.13 -20.95
C PRO A 161 -22.19 -5.08 -20.44
N LEU A 162 -21.89 -6.38 -20.48
CA LEU A 162 -22.76 -7.37 -19.87
C LEU A 162 -22.76 -7.20 -18.34
N ASP A 163 -23.93 -7.31 -17.76
CA ASP A 163 -24.11 -7.32 -16.31
C ASP A 163 -24.20 -8.77 -15.81
N ASP A 164 -23.08 -9.47 -15.94
CA ASP A 164 -22.94 -10.89 -15.61
C ASP A 164 -22.02 -11.13 -14.39
N CYS A 165 -21.73 -10.08 -13.63
CA CYS A 165 -20.96 -10.20 -12.40
C CYS A 165 -21.77 -10.94 -11.33
N SER A 166 -21.09 -11.82 -10.56
CA SER A 166 -21.69 -12.46 -9.38
C SER A 166 -22.19 -11.42 -8.37
N GLU A 167 -23.29 -11.70 -7.71
CA GLU A 167 -23.72 -10.89 -6.58
C GLU A 167 -22.70 -11.02 -5.44
N LEU A 168 -22.25 -9.87 -4.93
CA LEU A 168 -21.46 -9.79 -3.72
C LEU A 168 -22.35 -9.33 -2.57
N LYS A 169 -22.21 -9.99 -1.43
CA LYS A 169 -22.86 -9.54 -0.20
C LYS A 169 -22.23 -8.20 0.24
N LEU A 170 -22.90 -7.12 -0.13
CA LEU A 170 -22.48 -5.76 0.18
C LEU A 170 -22.99 -5.37 1.57
N MET A 171 -22.06 -5.10 2.50
CA MET A 171 -22.41 -4.46 3.77
C MET A 171 -22.30 -2.93 3.58
N GLY A 172 -23.23 -2.17 4.14
CA GLY A 172 -23.19 -0.71 4.10
C GLY A 172 -21.97 -0.13 4.83
N SER A 173 -21.66 -0.66 6.01
CA SER A 173 -20.46 -0.39 6.78
C SER A 173 -19.88 -1.71 7.27
N ILE A 174 -18.58 -1.91 7.10
CA ILE A 174 -17.89 -3.11 7.56
C ILE A 174 -17.61 -2.97 9.04
N LYS A 175 -18.06 -3.96 9.82
CA LYS A 175 -17.86 -3.99 11.27
C LYS A 175 -17.32 -5.34 11.70
N LEU A 176 -16.53 -5.34 12.76
CA LEU A 176 -16.23 -6.55 13.49
C LEU A 176 -17.54 -7.17 14.00
N PRO A 177 -17.74 -8.50 13.89
CA PRO A 177 -18.97 -9.17 14.29
C PRO A 177 -19.24 -9.10 15.81
N SER A 178 -18.20 -8.87 16.61
CA SER A 178 -18.25 -8.61 18.05
C SER A 178 -17.05 -7.77 18.46
N ALA A 179 -17.04 -7.23 19.69
CA ALA A 179 -15.87 -6.55 20.25
C ALA A 179 -14.62 -7.45 20.22
N PRO A 180 -13.40 -6.89 20.19
CA PRO A 180 -12.17 -7.64 20.39
C PRO A 180 -12.23 -8.49 21.67
N GLN A 181 -11.68 -9.72 21.63
CA GLN A 181 -11.81 -10.66 22.73
C GLN A 181 -10.50 -10.81 23.50
N TYR A 182 -10.04 -9.73 24.09
CA TYR A 182 -8.82 -9.68 24.90
C TYR A 182 -9.13 -9.10 26.28
N LYS A 183 -8.38 -9.52 27.30
CA LYS A 183 -8.44 -8.94 28.64
C LYS A 183 -7.31 -7.93 28.82
N LEU A 184 -7.52 -6.94 29.65
CA LEU A 184 -6.45 -6.00 30.06
C LEU A 184 -5.26 -6.80 30.61
N GLY A 185 -4.06 -6.49 30.11
CA GLY A 185 -2.81 -7.16 30.48
C GLY A 185 -2.44 -8.39 29.66
N ASP A 186 -3.36 -8.95 28.85
CA ASP A 186 -3.03 -10.05 27.92
C ASP A 186 -1.85 -9.65 27.03
N GLN A 187 -0.94 -10.60 26.77
CA GLN A 187 0.25 -10.35 25.95
C GLN A 187 -0.01 -10.80 24.50
N VAL A 188 -0.26 -9.84 23.62
CA VAL A 188 -0.66 -10.11 22.23
C VAL A 188 0.09 -9.20 21.25
N ALA A 189 0.66 -9.79 20.18
CA ALA A 189 1.28 -9.02 19.11
C ALA A 189 0.22 -8.31 18.24
N THR A 190 0.45 -7.06 17.88
CA THR A 190 -0.50 -6.30 17.05
C THR A 190 -0.67 -6.91 15.66
N ARG A 191 0.36 -7.58 15.10
CA ARG A 191 0.26 -8.34 13.83
C ARG A 191 -0.68 -9.55 13.95
N LEU A 192 -0.74 -10.21 15.12
CA LEU A 192 -1.67 -11.31 15.37
C LEU A 192 -3.12 -10.80 15.45
N ALA A 193 -3.32 -9.69 16.15
CA ALA A 193 -4.62 -9.03 16.23
C ALA A 193 -5.10 -8.55 14.85
N TYR A 194 -4.21 -8.02 14.00
CA TYR A 194 -4.50 -7.72 12.60
C TYR A 194 -5.07 -8.94 11.88
N GLY A 195 -4.38 -10.09 11.95
CA GLY A 195 -4.84 -11.33 11.29
C GLY A 195 -6.18 -11.83 11.83
N ASN A 196 -6.41 -11.71 13.16
CA ASN A 196 -7.68 -12.06 13.79
C ASN A 196 -8.82 -11.18 13.25
N ALA A 197 -8.63 -9.86 13.24
CA ALA A 197 -9.63 -8.92 12.73
C ALA A 197 -9.93 -9.16 11.25
N LEU A 198 -8.88 -9.37 10.44
CA LEU A 198 -9.03 -9.64 9.00
C LEU A 198 -9.86 -10.90 8.73
N ALA A 199 -9.61 -11.99 9.45
CA ALA A 199 -10.41 -13.22 9.36
C ALA A 199 -11.86 -12.97 9.78
N ARG A 200 -12.08 -12.24 10.87
CA ARG A 200 -13.43 -11.96 11.42
C ARG A 200 -14.27 -11.11 10.47
N ILE A 201 -13.72 -10.01 9.91
CA ILE A 201 -14.45 -9.19 8.94
C ILE A 201 -14.64 -9.91 7.60
N GLY A 202 -13.65 -10.71 7.16
CA GLY A 202 -13.74 -11.50 5.93
C GLY A 202 -14.82 -12.58 5.98
N GLN A 203 -15.08 -13.17 7.16
CA GLN A 203 -16.18 -14.13 7.32
C GLN A 203 -17.56 -13.52 7.13
N THR A 204 -17.72 -12.23 7.41
CA THR A 204 -18.98 -11.50 7.31
C THR A 204 -19.11 -10.66 6.04
N CYS A 205 -18.02 -10.42 5.32
CA CYS A 205 -18.00 -9.58 4.12
C CYS A 205 -17.13 -10.19 3.01
N ASP A 206 -17.79 -10.69 1.96
CA ASP A 206 -17.10 -11.30 0.80
C ASP A 206 -16.31 -10.28 -0.05
N ARG A 207 -16.48 -8.99 0.18
CA ARG A 207 -15.68 -7.93 -0.45
C ARG A 207 -14.27 -7.82 0.11
N VAL A 208 -14.05 -8.24 1.36
CA VAL A 208 -12.74 -8.20 2.00
C VAL A 208 -11.88 -9.31 1.42
N ILE A 209 -10.73 -8.94 0.86
CA ILE A 209 -9.74 -9.87 0.34
C ILE A 209 -8.37 -9.56 0.93
N ALA A 210 -7.58 -10.58 1.16
CA ALA A 210 -6.19 -10.43 1.56
C ALA A 210 -5.24 -10.82 0.43
N LEU A 211 -4.17 -10.04 0.29
CA LEU A 211 -3.05 -10.34 -0.59
C LEU A 211 -1.77 -10.40 0.25
N ASP A 212 -0.89 -11.34 -0.04
CA ASP A 212 0.36 -11.48 0.72
C ASP A 212 1.53 -11.85 -0.21
N GLY A 213 2.72 -11.40 0.15
CA GLY A 213 3.98 -11.62 -0.57
C GLY A 213 4.84 -12.69 0.08
N ASP A 214 4.31 -13.91 0.29
CA ASP A 214 5.00 -15.07 0.91
C ASP A 214 5.41 -14.86 2.38
N THR A 215 4.73 -13.96 3.07
CA THR A 215 4.97 -13.62 4.49
C THR A 215 3.77 -13.92 5.40
N LYS A 216 2.74 -14.57 4.89
CA LYS A 216 1.43 -14.78 5.53
C LYS A 216 1.44 -15.43 6.91
N ASN A 217 2.44 -16.26 7.20
CA ASN A 217 2.66 -16.88 8.51
C ASN A 217 3.17 -15.84 9.53
N SER A 218 3.85 -14.82 9.08
CA SER A 218 4.41 -13.73 9.89
C SER A 218 3.49 -12.53 10.01
N THR A 219 2.79 -12.15 8.94
CA THR A 219 1.77 -11.09 8.93
C THR A 219 0.46 -11.52 9.54
N PHE A 220 0.25 -12.82 9.72
CA PHE A 220 -1.00 -13.48 10.08
C PHE A 220 -2.16 -13.30 9.09
N SER A 221 -1.93 -12.81 7.88
CA SER A 221 -2.92 -12.81 6.80
C SER A 221 -3.42 -14.22 6.46
N ILE A 222 -2.64 -15.25 6.81
CA ILE A 222 -2.99 -16.67 6.74
C ILE A 222 -4.34 -16.98 7.42
N LYS A 223 -4.71 -16.23 8.46
CA LYS A 223 -5.98 -16.46 9.18
C LYS A 223 -7.21 -16.23 8.29
N LEU A 224 -7.17 -15.24 7.40
CA LEU A 224 -8.25 -15.09 6.42
C LEU A 224 -8.19 -16.21 5.38
N ARG A 225 -6.98 -16.58 4.89
CA ARG A 225 -6.84 -17.73 3.98
C ARG A 225 -7.47 -18.99 4.54
N ASP A 226 -7.20 -19.32 5.80
CA ASP A 226 -7.69 -20.53 6.43
C ASP A 226 -9.22 -20.48 6.69
N ALA A 227 -9.75 -19.29 6.97
CA ALA A 227 -11.18 -19.06 7.17
C ALA A 227 -11.97 -18.98 5.84
N LYS A 228 -11.39 -18.35 4.81
CA LYS A 228 -12.02 -18.03 3.52
C LYS A 228 -10.98 -18.10 2.39
N PRO A 229 -10.57 -19.29 1.93
CA PRO A 229 -9.51 -19.43 0.93
C PRO A 229 -9.74 -18.63 -0.36
N ASN A 230 -10.99 -18.45 -0.78
CA ASN A 230 -11.35 -17.70 -1.99
C ASN A 230 -11.20 -16.17 -1.85
N GLN A 231 -10.95 -15.67 -0.62
CA GLN A 231 -10.70 -14.27 -0.33
C GLN A 231 -9.21 -13.99 -0.10
N PHE A 232 -8.34 -14.95 -0.42
CA PHE A 232 -6.89 -14.82 -0.26
C PHE A 232 -6.18 -14.99 -1.60
N ILE A 233 -5.21 -14.10 -1.86
CA ILE A 233 -4.40 -14.11 -3.08
C ILE A 233 -2.92 -14.16 -2.68
N GLU A 234 -2.24 -15.23 -3.04
CA GLU A 234 -0.79 -15.34 -2.91
C GLU A 234 -0.11 -14.63 -4.09
N CYS A 235 0.73 -13.65 -3.80
CA CYS A 235 1.47 -12.89 -4.82
C CYS A 235 2.96 -13.24 -4.88
N PHE A 236 3.43 -14.15 -4.02
CA PHE A 236 4.81 -14.58 -3.91
C PHE A 236 5.78 -13.44 -3.56
N ILE A 237 7.09 -13.66 -3.67
CA ILE A 237 8.11 -12.64 -3.40
C ILE A 237 8.22 -11.72 -4.64
N ALA A 238 7.24 -10.83 -4.78
CA ALA A 238 7.10 -9.89 -5.89
C ALA A 238 6.27 -8.68 -5.42
N GLU A 239 6.86 -7.81 -4.59
CA GLU A 239 6.14 -6.75 -3.88
C GLU A 239 5.54 -5.72 -4.82
N GLN A 240 6.18 -5.41 -5.96
CA GLN A 240 5.62 -4.50 -6.96
C GLN A 240 4.36 -5.07 -7.60
N ASN A 241 4.38 -6.36 -7.96
CA ASN A 241 3.20 -7.06 -8.45
C ASN A 241 2.13 -7.20 -7.36
N LEU A 242 2.51 -7.52 -6.12
CA LEU A 242 1.59 -7.59 -4.97
C LEU A 242 0.74 -6.33 -4.86
N VAL A 243 1.38 -5.16 -4.88
CA VAL A 243 0.70 -3.85 -4.81
C VAL A 243 -0.09 -3.60 -6.09
N GLY A 244 0.47 -3.88 -7.27
CA GLY A 244 -0.21 -3.72 -8.56
C GLY A 244 -1.50 -4.56 -8.66
N VAL A 245 -1.47 -5.81 -8.19
CA VAL A 245 -2.66 -6.68 -8.13
C VAL A 245 -3.71 -6.10 -7.19
N ALA A 246 -3.30 -5.60 -6.01
CA ALA A 246 -4.22 -4.99 -5.05
C ALA A 246 -4.91 -3.75 -5.61
N ILE A 247 -4.16 -2.86 -6.29
CA ILE A 247 -4.71 -1.69 -6.97
C ILE A 247 -5.74 -2.14 -8.03
N GLY A 248 -5.38 -3.13 -8.84
CA GLY A 248 -6.29 -3.69 -9.84
C GLY A 248 -7.55 -4.32 -9.23
N CYS A 249 -7.45 -4.93 -8.05
CA CYS A 249 -8.60 -5.43 -7.31
C CYS A 249 -9.48 -4.29 -6.80
N GLY A 250 -8.89 -3.27 -6.18
CA GLY A 250 -9.62 -2.12 -5.63
C GLY A 250 -10.26 -1.23 -6.70
N ALA A 251 -9.63 -1.10 -7.87
CA ALA A 251 -10.08 -0.20 -8.96
C ALA A 251 -11.50 -0.48 -9.47
N ARG A 252 -11.99 -1.71 -9.31
CA ARG A 252 -13.37 -2.08 -9.67
C ARG A 252 -14.41 -1.63 -8.62
N GLY A 253 -13.98 -1.20 -7.44
CA GLY A 253 -14.88 -0.83 -6.34
C GLY A 253 -15.68 -1.99 -5.75
N ARG A 254 -15.39 -3.24 -6.17
CA ARG A 254 -16.12 -4.44 -5.74
C ARG A 254 -15.44 -5.16 -4.58
N THR A 255 -14.15 -4.97 -4.39
CA THR A 255 -13.37 -5.57 -3.31
C THR A 255 -12.71 -4.52 -2.43
N ILE A 256 -12.35 -4.93 -1.22
CA ILE A 256 -11.60 -4.15 -0.23
C ILE A 256 -10.32 -4.93 0.05
N PRO A 257 -9.22 -4.64 -0.67
CA PRO A 257 -7.98 -5.35 -0.53
C PRO A 257 -7.23 -4.92 0.74
N PHE A 258 -6.72 -5.94 1.47
CA PHE A 258 -5.72 -5.81 2.51
C PHE A 258 -4.42 -6.47 2.02
N VAL A 259 -3.37 -5.69 1.95
CA VAL A 259 -2.07 -6.06 1.37
C VAL A 259 -1.08 -6.22 2.49
N SER A 260 -0.50 -7.39 2.65
CA SER A 260 0.38 -7.70 3.77
C SER A 260 1.76 -8.12 3.28
N THR A 261 2.79 -7.52 3.88
CA THR A 261 4.18 -7.95 3.85
C THR A 261 4.92 -7.29 5.02
N PHE A 262 6.24 -7.41 5.10
CA PHE A 262 7.00 -6.64 6.08
C PHE A 262 7.04 -5.16 5.69
N ALA A 263 7.02 -4.29 6.69
CA ALA A 263 7.01 -2.84 6.47
C ALA A 263 8.22 -2.38 5.62
N ALA A 264 9.40 -2.95 5.89
CA ALA A 264 10.61 -2.68 5.11
C ALA A 264 10.46 -3.08 3.64
N PHE A 265 9.72 -4.15 3.32
CA PHE A 265 9.58 -4.65 1.96
C PHE A 265 8.63 -3.82 1.10
N PHE A 266 7.73 -3.04 1.71
CA PHE A 266 6.93 -2.06 0.95
C PHE A 266 7.79 -0.98 0.30
N THR A 267 9.01 -0.74 0.74
CA THR A 267 9.94 0.22 0.11
C THR A 267 10.19 -0.13 -1.36
N ARG A 268 10.24 -1.45 -1.70
CA ARG A 268 10.39 -1.92 -3.09
C ARG A 268 9.19 -1.56 -3.97
N ALA A 269 8.02 -1.36 -3.39
CA ALA A 269 6.76 -1.08 -4.12
C ALA A 269 6.24 0.34 -3.89
N PHE A 270 7.09 1.27 -3.44
CA PHE A 270 6.63 2.62 -3.09
C PHE A 270 6.02 3.37 -4.28
N ASP A 271 6.58 3.22 -5.49
CA ASP A 271 6.01 3.83 -6.70
C ASP A 271 4.61 3.30 -6.99
N GLN A 272 4.40 1.98 -6.90
CA GLN A 272 3.09 1.37 -7.11
C GLN A 272 2.07 1.85 -6.06
N ILE A 273 2.48 2.00 -4.79
CA ILE A 273 1.62 2.56 -3.73
C ILE A 273 1.23 4.00 -4.09
N ARG A 274 2.20 4.81 -4.51
CA ARG A 274 1.98 6.19 -4.97
C ARG A 274 1.01 6.22 -6.16
N MET A 275 1.18 5.33 -7.14
CA MET A 275 0.27 5.23 -8.30
C MET A 275 -1.13 4.77 -7.90
N GLY A 276 -1.26 3.94 -6.86
CA GLY A 276 -2.56 3.61 -6.25
C GLY A 276 -3.29 4.84 -5.74
N ALA A 277 -2.58 5.76 -5.09
CA ALA A 277 -3.16 7.03 -4.64
C ALA A 277 -3.53 7.95 -5.82
N VAL A 278 -2.69 8.06 -6.84
CA VAL A 278 -2.98 8.81 -8.08
C VAL A 278 -4.24 8.27 -8.75
N SER A 279 -4.42 6.94 -8.76
CA SER A 279 -5.60 6.26 -9.30
C SER A 279 -6.83 6.31 -8.37
N GLN A 280 -6.73 6.96 -7.22
CA GLN A 280 -7.79 7.07 -6.20
C GLN A 280 -8.36 5.70 -5.78
N THR A 281 -7.50 4.70 -5.73
CA THR A 281 -7.90 3.33 -5.40
C THR A 281 -7.95 3.13 -3.88
N ASN A 282 -8.97 2.45 -3.39
CA ASN A 282 -9.06 2.04 -2.00
C ASN A 282 -8.20 0.79 -1.78
N CYS A 283 -7.10 0.93 -1.04
CA CYS A 283 -6.19 -0.15 -0.67
C CYS A 283 -5.71 0.01 0.76
N ASN A 284 -5.74 -1.09 1.52
CA ASN A 284 -5.29 -1.14 2.90
C ASN A 284 -3.97 -1.93 2.96
N PHE A 285 -2.89 -1.28 3.35
CA PHE A 285 -1.56 -1.86 3.49
C PHE A 285 -1.30 -2.18 4.96
N ALA A 286 -0.87 -3.39 5.26
CA ALA A 286 -0.49 -3.82 6.61
C ALA A 286 0.98 -4.22 6.62
N GLY A 287 1.84 -3.32 7.14
CA GLY A 287 3.26 -3.56 7.32
C GLY A 287 3.54 -4.19 8.67
N SER A 288 4.09 -5.40 8.69
CA SER A 288 4.56 -6.03 9.90
C SER A 288 6.08 -5.88 10.08
N HIS A 289 6.62 -6.31 11.21
CA HIS A 289 8.06 -6.26 11.50
C HIS A 289 8.61 -4.83 11.49
N VAL A 290 7.93 -3.96 12.23
CA VAL A 290 8.33 -2.55 12.34
C VAL A 290 9.33 -2.35 13.46
N GLY A 291 10.29 -1.44 13.22
CA GLY A 291 11.24 -1.01 14.23
C GLY A 291 12.35 -2.01 14.57
N VAL A 292 13.22 -1.62 15.51
CA VAL A 292 14.28 -2.49 16.03
C VAL A 292 13.75 -3.57 16.99
N SER A 293 12.53 -3.38 17.48
CA SER A 293 11.86 -4.33 18.37
C SER A 293 11.57 -5.69 17.76
N ILE A 294 11.76 -5.86 16.45
CA ILE A 294 11.64 -7.18 15.81
C ILE A 294 12.76 -8.14 16.22
N GLY A 295 13.92 -7.61 16.60
CA GLY A 295 15.01 -8.39 17.20
C GLY A 295 15.95 -9.06 16.20
N GLU A 296 15.99 -10.37 16.24
CA GLU A 296 17.03 -11.21 15.61
C GLU A 296 17.01 -11.16 14.08
N ASP A 297 15.88 -10.87 13.45
CA ASP A 297 15.75 -10.80 11.98
C ASP A 297 16.68 -9.75 11.35
N GLY A 298 17.01 -8.70 12.12
CA GLY A 298 18.04 -7.74 11.77
C GLY A 298 17.60 -6.62 10.83
N PRO A 299 18.52 -5.70 10.48
CA PRO A 299 18.21 -4.41 9.89
C PRO A 299 17.54 -4.49 8.51
N SER A 300 17.79 -5.54 7.73
CA SER A 300 17.18 -5.70 6.41
C SER A 300 15.65 -5.93 6.48
N GLN A 301 15.13 -6.27 7.65
CA GLN A 301 13.71 -6.54 7.87
C GLN A 301 13.05 -5.54 8.84
N MET A 302 13.84 -4.67 9.48
CA MET A 302 13.36 -3.64 10.39
C MET A 302 12.73 -2.48 9.61
N GLY A 303 11.41 -2.30 9.73
CA GLY A 303 10.73 -1.14 9.14
C GLY A 303 11.03 0.12 9.94
N LEU A 304 11.88 1.00 9.43
CA LEU A 304 12.31 2.24 10.08
C LEU A 304 11.95 3.50 9.28
N GLU A 305 11.51 3.35 8.03
CA GLU A 305 11.17 4.42 7.09
C GLU A 305 9.70 4.41 6.70
N ASP A 306 8.96 3.42 7.11
CA ASP A 306 7.61 3.13 6.67
C ASP A 306 6.60 4.23 7.04
N LEU A 307 6.69 4.84 8.24
CA LEU A 307 5.84 5.98 8.60
C LEU A 307 6.10 7.17 7.67
N ALA A 308 7.36 7.50 7.41
CA ALA A 308 7.75 8.58 6.52
C ALA A 308 7.19 8.35 5.10
N MET A 309 7.37 7.13 4.59
CA MET A 309 6.93 6.72 3.26
C MET A 309 5.40 6.88 3.11
N PHE A 310 4.61 6.27 4.00
CA PHE A 310 3.16 6.34 3.89
C PHE A 310 2.59 7.73 4.24
N ARG A 311 3.23 8.49 5.14
CA ARG A 311 2.83 9.87 5.43
C ARG A 311 3.03 10.82 4.24
N SER A 312 4.02 10.57 3.37
CA SER A 312 4.26 11.37 2.16
C SER A 312 3.17 11.20 1.08
N ILE A 313 2.44 10.08 1.08
CA ILE A 313 1.36 9.82 0.12
C ILE A 313 0.19 10.77 0.37
N ILE A 314 -0.21 11.53 -0.65
CA ILE A 314 -1.35 12.46 -0.56
C ILE A 314 -2.64 11.68 -0.28
N GLY A 315 -3.43 12.14 0.69
CA GLY A 315 -4.71 11.53 1.04
C GLY A 315 -4.61 10.20 1.82
N SER A 316 -3.41 9.74 2.19
CA SER A 316 -3.28 8.51 2.98
C SER A 316 -3.74 8.67 4.42
N THR A 317 -4.21 7.56 5.00
CA THR A 317 -4.43 7.41 6.45
C THR A 317 -3.42 6.42 7.02
N VAL A 318 -2.73 6.81 8.10
CA VAL A 318 -1.65 6.02 8.71
C VAL A 318 -2.03 5.68 10.15
N PHE A 319 -2.32 4.40 10.40
CA PHE A 319 -2.62 3.86 11.72
C PHE A 319 -1.37 3.26 12.36
N TYR A 320 -1.17 3.52 13.63
CA TYR A 320 -0.13 2.86 14.43
C TYR A 320 -0.72 2.39 15.76
N PRO A 321 -1.41 1.24 15.78
CA PRO A 321 -2.03 0.71 16.97
C PRO A 321 -0.98 0.27 18.00
N SER A 322 -1.29 0.47 19.29
CA SER A 322 -0.37 0.20 20.40
C SER A 322 -0.66 -1.10 21.13
N ASP A 323 -1.83 -1.72 20.90
CA ASP A 323 -2.20 -3.01 21.46
C ASP A 323 -3.14 -3.82 20.54
N ALA A 324 -3.58 -4.98 20.99
CA ALA A 324 -4.43 -5.86 20.19
C ALA A 324 -5.82 -5.27 19.93
N VAL A 325 -6.41 -4.56 20.87
CA VAL A 325 -7.74 -3.94 20.73
C VAL A 325 -7.67 -2.84 19.66
N SER A 326 -6.73 -1.91 19.79
CA SER A 326 -6.52 -0.84 18.82
C SER A 326 -6.16 -1.38 17.43
N ALA A 327 -5.43 -2.51 17.34
CA ALA A 327 -5.10 -3.15 16.07
C ALA A 327 -6.34 -3.70 15.35
N GLU A 328 -7.24 -4.39 16.05
CA GLU A 328 -8.50 -4.86 15.45
C GLU A 328 -9.39 -3.68 15.02
N ARG A 329 -9.46 -2.61 15.82
CA ARG A 329 -10.19 -1.39 15.47
C ARG A 329 -9.59 -0.67 14.28
N ALA A 330 -8.26 -0.67 14.13
CA ALA A 330 -7.60 -0.10 12.95
C ALA A 330 -7.99 -0.84 11.66
N VAL A 331 -8.10 -2.18 11.69
CA VAL A 331 -8.57 -2.97 10.55
C VAL A 331 -10.01 -2.61 10.18
N GLU A 332 -10.90 -2.53 11.17
CA GLU A 332 -12.31 -2.13 10.97
C GLU A 332 -12.41 -0.73 10.35
N LEU A 333 -11.66 0.24 10.87
CA LEU A 333 -11.67 1.61 10.37
C LEU A 333 -11.06 1.71 8.97
N ALA A 334 -9.93 1.03 8.71
CA ALA A 334 -9.29 1.00 7.40
C ALA A 334 -10.21 0.45 6.32
N ALA A 335 -10.97 -0.61 6.61
CA ALA A 335 -11.94 -1.18 5.68
C ALA A 335 -13.04 -0.18 5.25
N ASN A 336 -13.29 0.85 6.04
CA ASN A 336 -14.31 1.88 5.80
C ASN A 336 -13.73 3.25 5.41
N THR A 337 -12.40 3.38 5.37
CA THR A 337 -11.73 4.64 5.05
C THR A 337 -11.34 4.67 3.57
N PRO A 338 -11.81 5.64 2.78
CA PRO A 338 -11.43 5.76 1.37
C PRO A 338 -9.93 6.07 1.19
N GLY A 339 -9.38 5.60 0.07
CA GLY A 339 -8.01 5.86 -0.36
C GLY A 339 -7.00 4.85 0.17
N VAL A 340 -5.77 5.31 0.33
CA VAL A 340 -4.64 4.49 0.83
C VAL A 340 -4.63 4.53 2.35
N CYS A 341 -4.82 3.37 2.97
CA CYS A 341 -4.64 3.18 4.41
C CYS A 341 -3.38 2.36 4.68
N TYR A 342 -2.63 2.72 5.72
CA TYR A 342 -1.52 1.94 6.22
C TYR A 342 -1.72 1.59 7.68
N ILE A 343 -1.55 0.31 8.03
CA ILE A 343 -1.63 -0.21 9.40
C ILE A 343 -0.25 -0.75 9.78
N ARG A 344 0.38 -0.11 10.75
CA ARG A 344 1.71 -0.44 11.24
C ARG A 344 1.63 -1.46 12.36
N THR A 345 2.23 -2.66 12.23
CA THR A 345 2.10 -3.74 13.22
C THR A 345 3.44 -4.29 13.68
N GLY A 346 3.57 -4.49 15.00
CA GLY A 346 4.77 -4.99 15.66
C GLY A 346 4.80 -6.52 15.77
N ARG A 347 6.04 -7.08 15.82
CA ARG A 347 6.30 -8.50 16.05
C ARG A 347 6.17 -8.92 17.53
N PRO A 348 6.71 -8.16 18.50
CA PRO A 348 6.64 -8.54 19.92
C PRO A 348 5.21 -8.55 20.45
N ASN A 349 4.97 -9.42 21.42
CA ASN A 349 3.76 -9.33 22.23
C ASN A 349 3.78 -8.05 23.07
N GLN A 350 2.63 -7.38 23.18
CA GLN A 350 2.41 -6.17 23.94
C GLN A 350 1.25 -6.38 24.92
N PRO A 351 1.28 -5.76 26.09
CA PRO A 351 0.13 -5.81 26.99
C PRO A 351 -1.06 -5.10 26.36
N VAL A 352 -2.24 -5.70 26.47
CA VAL A 352 -3.51 -5.06 26.12
C VAL A 352 -3.78 -3.96 27.14
N ILE A 353 -3.89 -2.72 26.66
CA ILE A 353 -4.06 -1.51 27.50
C ILE A 353 -5.45 -0.89 27.36
N TYR A 354 -6.22 -1.28 26.34
CA TYR A 354 -7.58 -0.80 26.10
C TYR A 354 -8.62 -1.87 26.41
N SER A 355 -9.79 -1.44 26.91
CA SER A 355 -10.92 -2.34 27.05
C SER A 355 -11.44 -2.79 25.68
N PRO A 356 -12.04 -3.98 25.55
CA PRO A 356 -12.66 -4.43 24.30
C PRO A 356 -13.71 -3.47 23.72
N GLU A 357 -14.37 -2.72 24.57
CA GLU A 357 -15.41 -1.75 24.23
C GLU A 357 -14.86 -0.39 23.82
N GLU A 358 -13.54 -0.18 23.97
CA GLU A 358 -12.93 1.11 23.61
C GLU A 358 -13.20 1.48 22.16
N SER A 359 -13.64 2.71 21.97
CA SER A 359 -13.96 3.24 20.64
C SER A 359 -12.79 4.02 20.06
N PHE A 360 -12.55 3.86 18.78
CA PHE A 360 -11.51 4.57 18.03
C PHE A 360 -12.09 5.29 16.84
N SER A 361 -11.44 6.36 16.43
CA SER A 361 -11.79 7.13 15.23
C SER A 361 -10.54 7.64 14.54
N VAL A 362 -10.60 7.75 13.23
CA VAL A 362 -9.51 8.35 12.43
C VAL A 362 -9.28 9.79 12.88
N GLY A 363 -8.03 10.15 13.13
CA GLY A 363 -7.65 11.50 13.56
C GLY A 363 -7.93 11.79 15.03
N LYS A 364 -8.21 10.76 15.86
CA LYS A 364 -8.43 10.90 17.30
C LYS A 364 -7.43 10.05 18.08
N GLY A 365 -6.65 10.72 18.94
CA GLY A 365 -5.72 10.10 19.86
C GLY A 365 -6.35 9.80 21.22
N LYS A 366 -5.58 9.12 22.08
CA LYS A 366 -5.97 8.71 23.44
C LYS A 366 -4.96 9.21 24.46
N VAL A 367 -5.44 9.73 25.59
CA VAL A 367 -4.61 9.94 26.77
C VAL A 367 -4.62 8.63 27.56
N VAL A 368 -3.52 7.89 27.53
CA VAL A 368 -3.42 6.58 28.19
C VAL A 368 -2.88 6.67 29.62
N ARG A 369 -2.28 7.81 29.98
CA ARG A 369 -1.81 8.11 31.34
C ARG A 369 -1.88 9.61 31.62
N THR A 370 -2.39 9.98 32.79
CA THR A 370 -2.41 11.36 33.29
C THR A 370 -2.58 11.34 34.81
N ALA A 371 -2.00 12.31 35.51
CA ALA A 371 -2.29 12.62 36.91
C ALA A 371 -3.27 13.80 37.04
N GLY A 372 -3.77 14.33 35.89
CA GLY A 372 -4.66 15.47 35.81
C GLY A 372 -4.01 16.68 35.14
N ALA A 373 -4.84 17.54 34.53
CA ALA A 373 -4.39 18.63 33.66
C ALA A 373 -3.35 19.58 34.29
N THR A 374 -3.46 19.84 35.60
CA THR A 374 -2.55 20.73 36.33
C THR A 374 -1.41 20.03 37.07
N ALA A 375 -1.39 18.71 37.08
CA ALA A 375 -0.41 17.89 37.81
C ALA A 375 0.61 17.22 36.89
N ASP A 376 0.38 17.17 35.58
CA ASP A 376 1.31 16.62 34.60
C ASP A 376 2.39 17.66 34.24
N HIS A 377 3.67 17.24 34.32
CA HIS A 377 4.81 18.12 34.08
C HIS A 377 5.22 18.17 32.59
N LEU A 378 4.95 17.11 31.85
CA LEU A 378 5.40 16.97 30.44
C LEU A 378 4.47 16.02 29.69
N THR A 379 4.31 16.27 28.38
CA THR A 379 3.59 15.34 27.48
C THR A 379 4.59 14.43 26.76
N VAL A 380 4.33 13.12 26.80
CA VAL A 380 5.04 12.09 26.03
C VAL A 380 4.10 11.53 24.97
N VAL A 381 4.55 11.45 23.71
CA VAL A 381 3.79 10.89 22.60
C VAL A 381 4.58 9.71 22.02
N GLY A 382 3.94 8.55 21.94
CA GLY A 382 4.56 7.35 21.36
C GLY A 382 3.62 6.66 20.38
N GLY A 383 3.94 5.42 20.00
CA GLY A 383 3.10 4.55 19.17
C GLY A 383 3.62 3.11 19.25
N GLY A 384 2.71 2.14 19.17
CA GLY A 384 3.10 0.72 19.29
C GLY A 384 3.83 0.44 20.60
N ILE A 385 4.99 -0.25 20.52
CA ILE A 385 5.79 -0.66 21.68
C ILE A 385 6.22 0.51 22.57
N THR A 386 6.44 1.70 21.98
CA THR A 386 6.92 2.85 22.78
C THR A 386 5.86 3.41 23.72
N ILE A 387 4.58 3.11 23.50
CA ILE A 387 3.52 3.39 24.49
C ILE A 387 3.72 2.53 25.75
N THR A 388 4.01 1.24 25.57
CA THR A 388 4.32 0.35 26.71
C THR A 388 5.53 0.86 27.49
N GLU A 389 6.59 1.28 26.81
CA GLU A 389 7.78 1.83 27.46
C GLU A 389 7.49 3.18 28.14
N ALA A 390 6.65 4.03 27.55
CA ALA A 390 6.24 5.30 28.16
C ALA A 390 5.38 5.09 29.42
N LEU A 391 4.52 4.08 29.45
CA LEU A 391 3.74 3.72 30.65
C LEU A 391 4.65 3.22 31.79
N LYS A 392 5.63 2.36 31.49
CA LYS A 392 6.65 1.94 32.46
C LYS A 392 7.44 3.15 32.99
N ALA A 393 7.85 4.06 32.11
CA ALA A 393 8.55 5.28 32.52
C ALA A 393 7.68 6.19 33.40
N ALA A 394 6.36 6.28 33.09
CA ALA A 394 5.43 7.04 33.91
C ALA A 394 5.35 6.49 35.37
N ASP A 395 5.35 5.17 35.54
CA ASP A 395 5.33 4.55 36.87
C ASP A 395 6.63 4.82 37.65
N ILE A 396 7.79 4.74 36.99
CA ILE A 396 9.09 5.07 37.57
C ILE A 396 9.13 6.56 38.01
N LEU A 397 8.72 7.46 37.15
CA LEU A 397 8.70 8.90 37.39
C LEU A 397 7.72 9.30 38.51
N ALA A 398 6.54 8.66 38.53
CA ALA A 398 5.52 8.92 39.55
C ALA A 398 6.03 8.61 40.98
N ALA A 399 6.87 7.58 41.18
CA ALA A 399 7.53 7.28 42.44
C ALA A 399 8.46 8.43 42.91
N GLU A 400 8.97 9.22 41.96
CA GLU A 400 9.78 10.42 42.23
C GLU A 400 8.97 11.72 42.20
N LYS A 401 7.64 11.63 42.24
CA LYS A 401 6.69 12.77 42.16
C LYS A 401 6.81 13.59 40.88
N ILE A 402 7.20 12.96 39.80
CA ILE A 402 7.21 13.51 38.45
C ILE A 402 6.10 12.82 37.65
N ASN A 403 5.07 13.57 37.31
CA ASN A 403 3.96 13.03 36.49
C ASN A 403 4.13 13.41 35.04
N ILE A 404 3.88 12.47 34.15
CA ILE A 404 3.87 12.70 32.72
C ILE A 404 2.51 12.31 32.14
N ARG A 405 2.07 13.06 31.11
CA ARG A 405 0.93 12.68 30.28
C ARG A 405 1.43 11.82 29.12
N VAL A 406 0.84 10.64 28.95
CA VAL A 406 1.19 9.76 27.82
C VAL A 406 0.02 9.76 26.83
N ILE A 407 0.33 10.06 25.57
CA ILE A 407 -0.63 10.11 24.47
C ILE A 407 -0.28 9.03 23.44
N ASP A 408 -1.26 8.18 23.15
CA ASP A 408 -1.28 7.31 21.98
C ASP A 408 -2.04 8.03 20.85
N PRO A 409 -1.39 8.46 19.77
CA PRO A 409 -2.05 9.16 18.68
C PRO A 409 -2.98 8.25 17.87
N PHE A 410 -2.81 6.94 17.93
CA PHE A 410 -3.54 5.91 17.17
C PHE A 410 -3.43 6.09 15.64
N THR A 411 -3.65 7.31 15.13
CA THR A 411 -3.36 7.68 13.74
C THR A 411 -2.25 8.73 13.69
N ILE A 412 -1.23 8.45 12.88
CA ILE A 412 -0.12 9.37 12.64
C ILE A 412 -0.49 10.37 11.54
N LYS A 413 -1.42 9.97 10.67
CA LYS A 413 -2.03 10.83 9.63
C LYS A 413 -3.48 10.40 9.38
N PRO A 414 -4.46 11.29 9.60
CA PRO A 414 -4.30 12.61 10.23
C PRO A 414 -3.99 12.51 11.73
N MET A 415 -3.27 13.50 12.25
CA MET A 415 -2.93 13.62 13.67
C MET A 415 -4.04 14.38 14.42
N ASP A 416 -4.34 13.99 15.67
CA ASP A 416 -5.27 14.74 16.54
C ASP A 416 -4.62 16.02 17.05
N LYS A 417 -4.73 17.07 16.26
CA LYS A 417 -4.14 18.38 16.55
C LYS A 417 -4.68 19.01 17.81
N ASP A 418 -5.99 18.86 18.05
CA ASP A 418 -6.69 19.50 19.17
C ASP A 418 -6.24 18.87 20.51
N LEU A 419 -6.18 17.53 20.55
CA LEU A 419 -5.68 16.80 21.70
C LEU A 419 -4.24 17.21 22.04
N LEU A 420 -3.36 17.22 21.02
CA LEU A 420 -1.96 17.59 21.20
C LEU A 420 -1.81 19.05 21.65
N ALA A 421 -2.49 19.97 20.99
CA ALA A 421 -2.44 21.38 21.34
C ALA A 421 -2.89 21.65 22.79
N LYS A 422 -3.98 20.99 23.22
CA LYS A 422 -4.47 21.05 24.60
C LYS A 422 -3.44 20.47 25.57
N ALA A 423 -2.97 19.25 25.33
CA ALA A 423 -2.05 18.55 26.23
C ALA A 423 -0.75 19.33 26.43
N VAL A 424 -0.17 19.86 25.35
CA VAL A 424 1.12 20.57 25.39
C VAL A 424 1.00 21.91 26.13
N LYS A 425 -0.08 22.65 25.92
CA LYS A 425 -0.37 23.89 26.66
C LYS A 425 -0.52 23.64 28.17
N GLU A 426 -1.09 22.50 28.54
CA GLU A 426 -1.28 22.09 29.94
C GLU A 426 0.00 21.54 30.59
N THR A 427 1.04 21.23 29.81
CA THR A 427 2.28 20.60 30.25
C THR A 427 3.54 21.37 29.81
N CYS A 428 3.77 22.56 30.35
CA CYS A 428 4.95 23.43 30.16
C CYS A 428 5.43 23.65 28.70
N ASN A 429 4.62 23.42 27.69
CA ASN A 429 4.95 23.55 26.27
C ASN A 429 6.15 22.68 25.77
N LYS A 430 6.48 21.62 26.50
CA LYS A 430 7.52 20.65 26.12
C LYS A 430 6.89 19.31 25.82
N VAL A 431 7.37 18.69 24.74
CA VAL A 431 6.91 17.37 24.28
C VAL A 431 8.11 16.46 24.07
N LEU A 432 8.02 15.26 24.58
CA LEU A 432 8.91 14.16 24.24
C LEU A 432 8.18 13.22 23.28
N THR A 433 8.73 12.98 22.08
CA THR A 433 8.25 11.91 21.20
C THR A 433 9.18 10.72 21.29
N VAL A 434 8.60 9.51 21.28
CA VAL A 434 9.34 8.25 21.35
C VAL A 434 8.82 7.33 20.24
N GLU A 435 9.72 6.90 19.38
CA GLU A 435 9.33 6.12 18.21
C GLU A 435 10.33 5.01 17.88
N ASP A 436 9.82 3.82 17.61
CA ASP A 436 10.59 2.69 17.06
C ASP A 436 10.65 2.84 15.54
N HIS A 437 11.28 3.92 15.07
CA HIS A 437 11.36 4.41 13.71
C HIS A 437 12.48 5.45 13.62
N ALA A 438 12.97 5.75 12.44
CA ALA A 438 13.86 6.91 12.23
C ALA A 438 13.11 8.21 12.58
N PRO A 439 13.80 9.20 13.21
CA PRO A 439 13.13 10.46 13.60
C PRO A 439 12.58 11.25 12.42
N GLU A 440 13.21 11.13 11.22
CA GLU A 440 12.82 11.82 10.01
C GLU A 440 11.52 11.24 9.44
N GLY A 441 10.53 12.10 9.31
CA GLY A 441 9.20 11.72 8.79
C GLY A 441 8.34 10.88 9.73
N GLY A 442 8.81 10.58 10.95
CA GLY A 442 8.11 9.77 11.95
C GLY A 442 7.10 10.54 12.79
N ILE A 443 6.88 10.04 14.03
CA ILE A 443 5.93 10.63 15.00
C ILE A 443 6.35 12.04 15.38
N GLY A 444 7.65 12.26 15.61
CA GLY A 444 8.17 13.57 16.02
C GLY A 444 7.87 14.67 15.02
N ASP A 445 8.05 14.39 13.73
CA ASP A 445 7.69 15.33 12.66
C ASP A 445 6.18 15.57 12.57
N ALA A 446 5.38 14.52 12.73
CA ALA A 446 3.92 14.64 12.70
C ALA A 446 3.41 15.51 13.86
N VAL A 447 3.94 15.33 15.06
CA VAL A 447 3.60 16.11 16.27
C VAL A 447 4.03 17.59 16.09
N SER A 448 5.27 17.83 15.65
CA SER A 448 5.76 19.19 15.39
C SER A 448 4.90 19.93 14.38
N ALA A 449 4.56 19.28 13.26
CA ALA A 449 3.72 19.86 12.22
C ALA A 449 2.30 20.17 12.75
N ALA A 450 1.71 19.26 13.52
CA ALA A 450 0.39 19.45 14.12
C ALA A 450 0.34 20.63 15.09
N LEU A 451 1.31 20.73 16.00
CA LEU A 451 1.42 21.82 16.97
C LEU A 451 1.68 23.17 16.31
N SER A 452 2.56 23.20 15.29
CA SER A 452 2.85 24.42 14.51
C SER A 452 1.59 24.93 13.78
N GLN A 453 0.80 24.03 13.18
CA GLN A 453 -0.46 24.39 12.52
C GLN A 453 -1.51 24.98 13.50
N CYS A 454 -1.44 24.58 14.78
CA CYS A 454 -2.30 25.14 15.82
C CYS A 454 -1.75 26.42 16.47
N GLY A 455 -0.60 26.93 16.02
CA GLY A 455 0.04 28.09 16.61
C GLY A 455 0.49 27.90 18.05
N VAL A 456 0.73 26.66 18.47
CA VAL A 456 1.19 26.35 19.83
C VAL A 456 2.69 26.53 19.91
N MET A 457 3.17 27.39 20.80
CA MET A 457 4.61 27.46 21.11
C MET A 457 5.01 26.15 21.80
N HIS A 458 6.03 25.48 21.27
CA HIS A 458 6.44 24.17 21.76
C HIS A 458 7.92 23.88 21.51
N THR A 459 8.47 22.99 22.33
CA THR A 459 9.76 22.34 22.08
C THR A 459 9.52 20.85 21.99
N VAL A 460 9.93 20.22 20.91
CA VAL A 460 9.88 18.75 20.73
C VAL A 460 11.28 18.19 20.92
N HIS A 461 11.40 17.28 21.86
CA HIS A 461 12.55 16.38 21.98
C HIS A 461 12.17 15.01 21.43
N ARG A 462 13.08 14.36 20.69
CA ARG A 462 12.79 13.12 19.98
C ARG A 462 13.70 11.99 20.43
N LEU A 463 13.13 10.86 20.75
CA LEU A 463 13.83 9.58 20.88
C LEU A 463 13.40 8.68 19.72
N GLY A 464 14.36 8.18 18.97
CA GLY A 464 14.14 7.34 17.78
C GLY A 464 15.44 6.67 17.37
N ILE A 465 15.42 5.92 16.28
CA ILE A 465 16.55 5.16 15.79
C ILE A 465 17.39 6.03 14.86
N THR A 466 18.59 6.41 15.29
CA THR A 466 19.46 7.39 14.60
C THR A 466 20.68 6.76 13.93
N GLU A 467 20.86 5.45 14.04
CA GLU A 467 21.94 4.71 13.39
C GLU A 467 21.42 3.40 12.80
N ILE A 468 22.13 2.82 11.85
CA ILE A 468 21.77 1.52 11.27
C ILE A 468 21.85 0.46 12.35
N PRO A 469 20.74 -0.22 12.66
CA PRO A 469 20.70 -1.17 13.76
C PRO A 469 21.41 -2.51 13.40
N HIS A 470 21.62 -3.31 14.44
CA HIS A 470 22.11 -4.68 14.33
C HIS A 470 21.04 -5.68 14.78
N SER A 471 21.27 -6.97 14.49
CA SER A 471 20.49 -8.05 15.07
C SER A 471 20.79 -8.18 16.58
N GLY A 472 19.80 -8.57 17.36
CA GLY A 472 19.92 -8.76 18.81
C GLY A 472 18.58 -9.15 19.41
N LYS A 473 18.49 -9.24 20.71
CA LYS A 473 17.21 -9.45 21.38
C LYS A 473 16.40 -8.16 21.39
N PRO A 474 15.07 -8.20 21.27
CA PRO A 474 14.21 -7.01 21.23
C PRO A 474 14.50 -6.03 22.37
N GLU A 475 14.59 -6.51 23.61
CA GLU A 475 14.81 -5.68 24.81
C GLU A 475 16.20 -5.02 24.80
N GLU A 476 17.22 -5.74 24.34
CA GLU A 476 18.58 -5.21 24.23
C GLU A 476 18.66 -4.10 23.18
N LEU A 477 17.97 -4.27 22.05
CA LEU A 477 17.94 -3.29 20.96
C LEU A 477 17.17 -2.02 21.37
N ILE A 478 16.00 -2.16 21.98
CA ILE A 478 15.21 -1.02 22.46
C ILE A 478 16.05 -0.18 23.47
N ALA A 479 16.77 -0.86 24.39
CA ALA A 479 17.64 -0.19 25.36
C ALA A 479 18.87 0.45 24.70
N LYS A 480 19.52 -0.27 23.76
CA LYS A 480 20.70 0.22 23.02
C LYS A 480 20.39 1.48 22.24
N TYR A 481 19.27 1.50 21.53
CA TYR A 481 18.88 2.63 20.68
C TYR A 481 18.09 3.71 21.43
N GLY A 482 17.98 3.60 22.75
CA GLY A 482 17.50 4.67 23.62
C GLY A 482 16.01 4.99 23.51
N ILE A 483 15.18 3.98 23.25
CA ILE A 483 13.71 4.11 23.21
C ILE A 483 13.01 3.29 24.30
N ASP A 484 13.76 2.78 25.29
CA ASP A 484 13.25 2.07 26.46
C ASP A 484 12.75 3.02 27.55
N ALA A 485 12.09 2.48 28.56
CA ALA A 485 11.58 3.24 29.70
C ALA A 485 12.67 4.05 30.41
N LYS A 486 13.89 3.52 30.56
CA LYS A 486 15.01 4.22 31.22
C LYS A 486 15.47 5.43 30.42
N ALA A 487 15.52 5.32 29.09
CA ALA A 487 15.85 6.44 28.21
C ALA A 487 14.78 7.54 28.30
N ILE A 488 13.50 7.15 28.31
CA ILE A 488 12.38 8.09 28.49
C ILE A 488 12.50 8.82 29.81
N VAL A 489 12.78 8.11 30.93
CA VAL A 489 12.99 8.72 32.28
C VAL A 489 14.12 9.74 32.23
N ARG A 490 15.27 9.40 31.66
CA ARG A 490 16.41 10.33 31.53
C ARG A 490 16.03 11.57 30.71
N ALA A 491 15.38 11.38 29.55
CA ALA A 491 14.97 12.49 28.69
C ALA A 491 13.97 13.42 29.40
N VAL A 492 12.97 12.87 30.12
CA VAL A 492 12.01 13.66 30.89
C VAL A 492 12.71 14.48 31.97
N LYS A 493 13.61 13.86 32.74
CA LYS A 493 14.37 14.58 33.79
C LYS A 493 15.20 15.72 33.21
N THR A 494 15.93 15.46 32.13
CA THR A 494 16.72 16.49 31.41
C THR A 494 15.83 17.65 30.94
N LEU A 495 14.69 17.35 30.33
CA LEU A 495 13.76 18.39 29.85
C LEU A 495 13.15 19.21 30.98
N LEU A 496 13.02 18.64 32.16
CA LEU A 496 12.51 19.33 33.36
C LEU A 496 13.62 20.02 34.18
N GLY A 497 14.90 19.85 33.81
CA GLY A 497 16.03 20.41 34.54
C GLY A 497 16.29 19.71 35.89
N LYS A 498 16.02 18.39 35.95
CA LYS A 498 16.15 17.56 37.19
C LYS A 498 17.20 16.48 37.03
#